data_d797d28fc45800726ee0ceacbde8aef6
#
_entry.id   d797d28fc45800726ee0ceacbde8aef6
#
_cell.length_a   1.000
_cell.length_b   1.000
_cell.length_c   1.000
_cell.angle_alpha   90.00
_cell.angle_beta   90.00
_cell.angle_gamma   90.00
#
_symmetry.space_group_name_H-M   'P 1'
#
loop_
_entity.id
_entity.type
_entity.pdbx_description
1 polymer ?
#
loop_
_entity_poly.entity_id
_entity_poly.type
_entity_poly.pdbx_seq_one_letter_code
_entity_poly.pdbx_strand_id
1 'polypeptide(L)'
;MDPAAVTRTLNAAVETMMISSERDIVAARQRGRTYVLQLGFSSPEATLIATAVSELARNIVMYAKEGEIVLRPLEHDGRSGILIIARDDGPGISEGSRAAIDAPVAGGMTLGLRAMKRLVDEFEIDSRAGQGTRVALKKWKT
;
A
#
# COMPACT_ATOMS: atom_id res chain seq x y z
N MET A 1 -22.69 -0.84 -21.82
CA MET A 1 -22.49 -0.94 -20.36
C MET A 1 -23.20 0.22 -19.67
N ASP A 2 -23.92 -0.06 -18.60
CA ASP A 2 -24.63 0.95 -17.83
C ASP A 2 -23.61 1.82 -17.06
N PRO A 3 -23.56 3.15 -17.29
CA PRO A 3 -22.65 4.02 -16.56
C PRO A 3 -22.87 4.01 -15.04
N ALA A 4 -24.12 3.83 -14.60
CA ALA A 4 -24.41 3.76 -13.16
C ALA A 4 -23.82 2.51 -12.52
N ALA A 5 -23.81 1.38 -13.25
CA ALA A 5 -23.21 0.15 -12.78
C ALA A 5 -21.69 0.28 -12.65
N VAL A 6 -21.04 0.96 -13.61
CA VAL A 6 -19.58 1.21 -13.54
C VAL A 6 -19.25 2.09 -12.35
N THR A 7 -19.96 3.20 -12.15
CA THR A 7 -19.76 4.11 -11.02
C THR A 7 -19.94 3.37 -9.70
N ARG A 8 -20.99 2.56 -9.59
CA ARG A 8 -21.28 1.80 -8.38
C ARG A 8 -20.17 0.78 -8.07
N THR A 9 -19.65 0.11 -9.11
CA THR A 9 -18.57 -0.86 -8.95
C THR A 9 -17.30 -0.16 -8.43
N LEU A 10 -16.93 0.97 -8.99
CA LEU A 10 -15.76 1.73 -8.55
C LEU A 10 -15.90 2.18 -7.09
N ASN A 11 -17.08 2.68 -6.70
CA ASN A 11 -17.33 3.11 -5.33
C ASN A 11 -17.26 1.92 -4.36
N ALA A 12 -17.86 0.79 -4.73
CA ALA A 12 -17.85 -0.41 -3.90
C ALA A 12 -16.46 -1.03 -3.77
N ALA A 13 -15.55 -0.72 -4.72
CA ALA A 13 -14.22 -1.30 -4.73
C ALA A 13 -13.24 -0.60 -3.77
N VAL A 14 -13.57 0.55 -3.22
CA VAL A 14 -12.69 1.19 -2.22
C VAL A 14 -12.77 0.39 -0.92
N GLU A 15 -11.62 0.02 -0.39
CA GLU A 15 -11.55 -0.76 0.83
C GLU A 15 -10.57 -0.14 1.81
N THR A 16 -10.97 -0.07 3.09
CA THR A 16 -10.13 0.44 4.17
C THR A 16 -9.90 -0.66 5.19
N MET A 17 -8.65 -0.88 5.55
CA MET A 17 -8.26 -1.90 6.50
C MET A 17 -7.56 -1.22 7.68
N MET A 18 -8.05 -1.49 8.90
CA MET A 18 -7.42 -0.98 10.12
C MET A 18 -6.31 -1.93 10.55
N ILE A 19 -5.16 -1.38 10.87
CA ILE A 19 -3.97 -2.14 11.23
C ILE A 19 -3.53 -1.75 12.65
N SER A 20 -3.51 -2.72 13.56
CA SER A 20 -3.09 -2.48 14.93
C SER A 20 -2.33 -3.66 15.56
N SER A 21 -2.23 -4.79 14.87
CA SER A 21 -1.57 -5.98 15.41
C SER A 21 -0.97 -6.83 14.30
N GLU A 22 -0.12 -7.79 14.67
CA GLU A 22 0.46 -8.73 13.71
C GLU A 22 -0.61 -9.53 12.97
N ARG A 23 -1.72 -9.82 13.63
CA ARG A 23 -2.85 -10.53 13.02
C ARG A 23 -3.39 -9.74 11.83
N ASP A 24 -3.40 -8.43 11.94
CA ASP A 24 -3.89 -7.56 10.87
C ASP A 24 -2.98 -7.56 9.64
N ILE A 25 -1.70 -7.84 9.83
CA ILE A 25 -0.74 -7.96 8.70
C ILE A 25 -1.18 -9.11 7.79
N VAL A 26 -1.46 -10.26 8.36
CA VAL A 26 -1.91 -11.44 7.61
C VAL A 26 -3.25 -11.18 6.95
N ALA A 27 -4.20 -10.62 7.69
CA ALA A 27 -5.53 -10.31 7.18
C ALA A 27 -5.47 -9.30 6.02
N ALA A 28 -4.67 -8.26 6.16
CA ALA A 28 -4.52 -7.24 5.13
C ALA A 28 -3.92 -7.82 3.85
N ARG A 29 -2.92 -8.68 3.99
CA ARG A 29 -2.31 -9.36 2.85
C ARG A 29 -3.33 -10.19 2.07
N GLN A 30 -4.14 -10.98 2.78
CA GLN A 30 -5.15 -11.82 2.15
C GLN A 30 -6.25 -11.00 1.48
N ARG A 31 -6.73 -9.97 2.16
CA ARG A 31 -7.74 -9.08 1.61
C ARG A 31 -7.23 -8.31 0.41
N GLY A 32 -5.99 -7.85 0.47
CA GLY A 32 -5.36 -7.15 -0.65
C GLY A 32 -5.26 -8.02 -1.89
N ARG A 33 -4.86 -9.28 -1.71
CA ARG A 33 -4.78 -10.22 -2.81
C ARG A 33 -6.16 -10.47 -3.45
N THR A 34 -7.15 -10.73 -2.62
CA THR A 34 -8.52 -10.96 -3.10
C THR A 34 -9.05 -9.72 -3.83
N TYR A 35 -8.82 -8.55 -3.28
CA TYR A 35 -9.27 -7.29 -3.86
C TYR A 35 -8.73 -7.10 -5.28
N VAL A 36 -7.42 -7.26 -5.47
CA VAL A 36 -6.83 -7.01 -6.78
C VAL A 36 -7.15 -8.10 -7.80
N LEU A 37 -7.35 -9.34 -7.35
CA LEU A 37 -7.85 -10.39 -8.25
C LEU A 37 -9.25 -10.03 -8.76
N GLN A 38 -10.10 -9.47 -7.92
CA GLN A 38 -11.43 -9.01 -8.32
C GLN A 38 -11.36 -7.84 -9.31
N LEU A 39 -10.30 -7.03 -9.22
CA LEU A 39 -10.08 -5.95 -10.18
C LEU A 39 -9.48 -6.46 -11.50
N GLY A 40 -9.17 -7.74 -11.60
CA GLY A 40 -8.68 -8.34 -12.84
C GLY A 40 -7.16 -8.40 -12.97
N PHE A 41 -6.42 -8.18 -11.89
CA PHE A 41 -4.96 -8.40 -11.93
C PHE A 41 -4.65 -9.89 -12.06
N SER A 42 -3.52 -10.19 -12.67
CA SER A 42 -3.03 -11.57 -12.77
C SER A 42 -2.62 -12.10 -11.40
N SER A 43 -2.52 -13.42 -11.27
CA SER A 43 -2.10 -14.04 -10.02
C SER A 43 -0.69 -13.59 -9.60
N PRO A 44 0.32 -13.51 -10.48
CA PRO A 44 1.62 -12.97 -10.09
C PRO A 44 1.56 -11.52 -9.62
N GLU A 45 0.80 -10.67 -10.31
CA GLU A 45 0.61 -9.28 -9.90
C GLU A 45 -0.09 -9.19 -8.54
N ALA A 46 -1.10 -10.02 -8.33
CA ALA A 46 -1.83 -10.05 -7.05
C ALA A 46 -0.91 -10.45 -5.89
N THR A 47 -0.01 -11.39 -6.12
CA THR A 47 0.97 -11.81 -5.12
C THR A 47 1.93 -10.66 -4.78
N LEU A 48 2.40 -9.95 -5.80
CA LEU A 48 3.29 -8.80 -5.59
C LEU A 48 2.58 -7.71 -4.78
N ILE A 49 1.34 -7.38 -5.14
CA ILE A 49 0.56 -6.36 -4.44
C ILE A 49 0.27 -6.80 -3.01
N ALA A 50 -0.08 -8.06 -2.79
CA ALA A 50 -0.31 -8.60 -1.44
C ALA A 50 0.95 -8.48 -0.58
N THR A 51 2.11 -8.73 -1.17
CA THR A 51 3.38 -8.57 -0.47
C THR A 51 3.61 -7.11 -0.09
N ALA A 52 3.34 -6.18 -1.00
CA ALA A 52 3.45 -4.75 -0.73
C ALA A 52 2.52 -4.34 0.43
N VAL A 53 1.28 -4.80 0.42
CA VAL A 53 0.32 -4.52 1.49
C VAL A 53 0.83 -5.05 2.82
N SER A 54 1.37 -6.26 2.85
CA SER A 54 1.89 -6.83 4.10
C SER A 54 3.09 -6.05 4.63
N GLU A 55 3.96 -5.53 3.76
CA GLU A 55 5.09 -4.72 4.18
C GLU A 55 4.65 -3.36 4.74
N LEU A 56 3.64 -2.73 4.12
CA LEU A 56 3.06 -1.50 4.64
C LEU A 56 2.42 -1.73 6.01
N ALA A 57 1.68 -2.82 6.17
CA ALA A 57 1.07 -3.17 7.45
C ALA A 57 2.12 -3.44 8.52
N ARG A 58 3.19 -4.14 8.16
CA ARG A 58 4.29 -4.43 9.08
C ARG A 58 4.94 -3.14 9.58
N ASN A 59 5.17 -2.18 8.70
CA ASN A 59 5.73 -0.90 9.09
C ASN A 59 4.81 -0.15 10.07
N ILE A 60 3.52 -0.18 9.84
CA ILE A 60 2.56 0.43 10.77
C ILE A 60 2.67 -0.21 12.16
N VAL A 61 2.64 -1.54 12.23
CA VAL A 61 2.71 -2.25 13.52
C VAL A 61 4.03 -2.00 14.23
N MET A 62 5.15 -2.02 13.49
CA MET A 62 6.47 -1.89 14.10
C MET A 62 6.79 -0.47 14.56
N TYR A 63 6.36 0.55 13.81
CA TYR A 63 6.82 1.92 14.03
C TYR A 63 5.73 2.87 14.52
N ALA A 64 4.46 2.54 14.33
CA ALA A 64 3.37 3.44 14.69
C ALA A 64 2.34 2.82 15.64
N LYS A 65 2.36 1.50 15.79
CA LYS A 65 1.41 0.69 16.54
C LYS A 65 0.07 0.52 15.83
N GLU A 66 -0.52 1.58 15.29
CA GLU A 66 -1.78 1.50 14.56
C GLU A 66 -1.81 2.46 13.39
N GLY A 67 -2.64 2.14 12.42
CA GLY A 67 -2.84 2.95 11.22
C GLY A 67 -3.89 2.33 10.34
N GLU A 68 -3.94 2.75 9.08
CA GLU A 68 -4.89 2.20 8.12
C GLU A 68 -4.25 2.04 6.75
N ILE A 69 -4.79 1.11 5.98
CA ILE A 69 -4.42 0.91 4.58
C ILE A 69 -5.70 1.02 3.74
N VAL A 70 -5.66 1.86 2.72
CA VAL A 70 -6.77 2.07 1.80
C VAL A 70 -6.38 1.54 0.43
N LEU A 71 -7.27 0.73 -0.15
CA LEU A 71 -7.13 0.19 -1.51
C LEU A 71 -8.18 0.87 -2.40
N ARG A 72 -7.73 1.38 -3.52
CA ARG A 72 -8.60 2.14 -4.42
C ARG A 72 -8.27 1.82 -5.87
N PRO A 73 -9.27 1.58 -6.73
CA PRO A 73 -8.98 1.35 -8.15
C PRO A 73 -8.54 2.64 -8.82
N LEU A 74 -7.70 2.49 -9.83
CA LEU A 74 -7.23 3.60 -10.66
C LEU A 74 -7.57 3.36 -12.11
N GLU A 75 -7.92 4.43 -12.81
CA GLU A 75 -8.02 4.42 -14.27
C GLU A 75 -7.42 5.72 -14.80
N HIS A 76 -6.61 5.59 -15.85
CA HIS A 76 -5.98 6.74 -16.49
C HIS A 76 -5.59 6.36 -17.91
N ASP A 77 -6.08 7.12 -18.88
CA ASP A 77 -5.78 6.92 -20.31
C ASP A 77 -6.02 5.48 -20.78
N GLY A 78 -7.12 4.88 -20.34
CA GLY A 78 -7.48 3.52 -20.71
C GLY A 78 -6.72 2.43 -19.96
N ARG A 79 -5.82 2.80 -19.05
CA ARG A 79 -5.10 1.85 -18.20
C ARG A 79 -5.81 1.71 -16.86
N SER A 80 -5.82 0.49 -16.35
CA SER A 80 -6.39 0.19 -15.03
C SER A 80 -5.28 -0.19 -14.06
N GLY A 81 -5.45 0.17 -12.81
CA GLY A 81 -4.47 -0.11 -11.79
C GLY A 81 -5.04 -0.01 -10.38
N ILE A 82 -4.16 0.04 -9.41
CA ILE A 82 -4.53 0.17 -8.00
C ILE A 82 -3.67 1.25 -7.33
N LEU A 83 -4.31 2.03 -6.45
CA LEU A 83 -3.65 2.94 -5.53
C LEU A 83 -3.76 2.35 -4.13
N ILE A 84 -2.62 2.23 -3.46
CA ILE A 84 -2.55 1.74 -2.09
C ILE A 84 -2.01 2.87 -1.23
N ILE A 85 -2.74 3.26 -0.20
CA ILE A 85 -2.32 4.33 0.72
C ILE A 85 -2.26 3.74 2.12
N ALA A 86 -1.10 3.84 2.76
CA ALA A 86 -0.92 3.48 4.16
C ALA A 86 -0.69 4.75 4.96
N ARG A 87 -1.44 4.93 6.05
CA ARG A 87 -1.35 6.10 6.91
C ARG A 87 -1.27 5.70 8.36
N ASP A 88 -0.45 6.41 9.12
CA ASP A 88 -0.39 6.28 10.56
C ASP A 88 -0.07 7.63 11.21
N ASP A 89 -0.34 7.75 12.51
CA ASP A 89 -0.06 8.93 13.30
C ASP A 89 1.11 8.69 14.26
N GLY A 90 2.00 7.79 13.90
CA GLY A 90 3.17 7.45 14.70
C GLY A 90 4.23 8.54 14.71
N PRO A 91 5.45 8.21 15.16
CA PRO A 91 6.51 9.21 15.28
C PRO A 91 7.08 9.72 13.97
N GLY A 92 6.64 9.15 12.84
CA GLY A 92 7.19 9.48 11.55
C GLY A 92 8.53 8.80 11.30
N ILE A 93 9.04 8.97 10.09
CA ILE A 93 10.31 8.40 9.67
C ILE A 93 11.36 9.51 9.72
N SER A 94 12.49 9.26 10.38
CA SER A 94 13.59 10.22 10.43
C SER A 94 14.17 10.47 9.05
N GLU A 95 14.85 11.60 8.87
CA GLU A 95 15.50 11.91 7.59
C GLU A 95 16.53 10.84 7.21
N GLY A 96 17.27 10.33 8.20
CA GLY A 96 18.22 9.26 7.96
C GLY A 96 17.55 8.00 7.44
N SER A 97 16.39 7.63 8.00
CA SER A 97 15.62 6.48 7.56
C SER A 97 15.02 6.70 6.17
N ARG A 98 14.57 7.92 5.88
CA ARG A 98 14.05 8.25 4.54
C ARG A 98 15.15 8.13 3.48
N ALA A 99 16.33 8.63 3.78
CA ALA A 99 17.48 8.49 2.91
C ALA A 99 17.81 7.02 2.65
N ALA A 100 17.63 6.16 3.64
CA ALA A 100 17.91 4.74 3.55
C ALA A 100 16.97 4.00 2.58
N ILE A 101 15.84 4.59 2.19
CA ILE A 101 14.95 3.99 1.18
C ILE A 101 15.71 3.82 -0.15
N ASP A 102 16.60 4.75 -0.46
CA ASP A 102 17.40 4.71 -1.68
C ASP A 102 18.82 4.17 -1.43
N ALA A 103 19.18 3.93 -0.18
CA ALA A 103 20.51 3.48 0.20
C ALA A 103 20.60 1.95 0.26
N PRO A 104 21.82 1.37 0.14
CA PRO A 104 21.99 -0.07 0.28
C PRO A 104 21.69 -0.60 1.68
N VAL A 105 21.83 0.23 2.70
CA VAL A 105 21.61 -0.18 4.08
C VAL A 105 20.33 0.49 4.61
N ALA A 106 19.40 -0.32 5.08
CA ALA A 106 18.17 0.19 5.65
C ALA A 106 18.40 0.67 7.08
N GLY A 107 17.89 1.86 7.40
CA GLY A 107 17.86 2.36 8.76
C GLY A 107 16.44 2.81 9.09
N GLY A 108 15.75 2.14 10.00
CA GLY A 108 14.43 2.55 10.45
C GLY A 108 13.26 2.18 9.55
N MET A 109 13.51 1.58 8.38
CA MET A 109 12.46 1.04 7.52
C MET A 109 12.79 -0.39 7.16
N THR A 110 11.77 -1.19 6.87
CA THR A 110 12.00 -2.58 6.47
C THR A 110 12.65 -2.66 5.09
N LEU A 111 13.46 -3.69 4.91
CA LEU A 111 14.02 -3.99 3.58
C LEU A 111 12.91 -4.30 2.58
N GLY A 112 11.81 -4.89 3.07
CA GLY A 112 10.66 -5.20 2.23
C GLY A 112 10.03 -3.98 1.59
N LEU A 113 9.83 -2.91 2.37
CA LEU A 113 9.25 -1.68 1.82
C LEU A 113 10.19 -1.04 0.79
N ARG A 114 11.47 -1.08 1.06
CA ARG A 114 12.48 -0.59 0.13
C ARG A 114 12.47 -1.39 -1.17
N ALA A 115 12.31 -2.72 -1.08
CA ALA A 115 12.19 -3.56 -2.26
C ALA A 115 10.91 -3.25 -3.05
N MET A 116 9.81 -2.96 -2.35
CA MET A 116 8.54 -2.62 -3.01
C MET A 116 8.64 -1.38 -3.87
N LYS A 117 9.46 -0.40 -3.49
CA LYS A 117 9.68 0.80 -4.29
C LYS A 117 10.12 0.45 -5.71
N ARG A 118 10.87 -0.63 -5.90
CA ARG A 118 11.37 -1.06 -7.20
C ARG A 118 10.35 -1.87 -8.00
N LEU A 119 9.34 -2.42 -7.33
CA LEU A 119 8.40 -3.34 -7.95
C LEU A 119 7.07 -2.69 -8.34
N VAL A 120 6.80 -1.49 -7.84
CA VAL A 120 5.60 -0.73 -8.15
C VAL A 120 5.93 0.38 -9.14
N ASP A 121 4.91 0.93 -9.79
CA ASP A 121 5.12 1.94 -10.82
C ASP A 121 5.39 3.31 -10.24
N GLU A 122 4.75 3.64 -9.12
CA GLU A 122 5.00 4.91 -8.42
C GLU A 122 5.01 4.66 -6.93
N PHE A 123 5.86 5.39 -6.23
CA PHE A 123 6.05 5.27 -4.80
C PHE A 123 6.30 6.65 -4.21
N GLU A 124 5.48 7.04 -3.22
CA GLU A 124 5.65 8.31 -2.52
C GLU A 124 5.60 8.07 -1.02
N ILE A 125 6.47 8.76 -0.29
CA ILE A 125 6.44 8.80 1.17
C ILE A 125 6.35 10.25 1.59
N ASP A 126 5.37 10.55 2.45
CA ASP A 126 5.26 11.82 3.14
C ASP A 126 5.29 11.53 4.64
N SER A 127 6.38 11.91 5.28
CA SER A 127 6.59 11.64 6.69
C SER A 127 7.32 12.79 7.34
N ARG A 128 6.84 13.17 8.52
CA ARG A 128 7.47 14.21 9.34
C ARG A 128 7.60 13.70 10.76
N ALA A 129 8.76 13.95 11.35
CA ALA A 129 9.02 13.55 12.72
C ALA A 129 7.90 14.06 13.64
N GLY A 130 7.29 13.17 14.41
CA GLY A 130 6.20 13.47 15.33
C GLY A 130 4.83 13.67 14.70
N GLN A 131 4.68 13.53 13.37
CA GLN A 131 3.43 13.78 12.66
C GLN A 131 2.91 12.60 11.86
N GLY A 132 3.54 11.44 11.98
CA GLY A 132 3.10 10.24 11.29
C GLY A 132 3.68 10.08 9.90
N THR A 133 3.19 9.07 9.19
CA THR A 133 3.70 8.68 7.87
C THR A 133 2.53 8.36 6.95
N ARG A 134 2.64 8.77 5.70
CA ARG A 134 1.75 8.39 4.61
C ARG A 134 2.61 7.83 3.47
N VAL A 135 2.31 6.61 3.06
CA VAL A 135 2.96 5.96 1.91
C VAL A 135 1.90 5.71 0.85
N ALA A 136 2.18 6.08 -0.38
CA ALA A 136 1.29 5.84 -1.50
C ALA A 136 2.02 5.06 -2.59
N LEU A 137 1.40 3.97 -3.05
CA LEU A 137 1.91 3.11 -4.11
C LEU A 137 0.90 3.06 -5.24
N LYS A 138 1.40 3.09 -6.49
CA LYS A 138 0.56 2.83 -7.66
C LYS A 138 1.13 1.67 -8.44
N LYS A 139 0.26 0.78 -8.88
CA LYS A 139 0.62 -0.35 -9.74
C LYS A 139 -0.43 -0.47 -10.84
N TRP A 140 0.03 -0.44 -12.08
CA TRP A 140 -0.84 -0.62 -13.25
C TRP A 140 -0.87 -2.09 -13.65
N LYS A 141 -2.00 -2.53 -14.19
CA LYS A 141 -2.07 -3.85 -14.81
C LYS A 141 -1.19 -3.87 -16.06
N THR A 142 -0.55 -4.97 -16.27
CA THR A 142 0.24 -5.21 -17.49
C THR A 142 -0.60 -5.90 -18.57
#